data_96ffe0a77d9db6127a912d300d77d689
#
_entry.id   96ffe0a77d9db6127a912d300d77d689
#
_cell.length_a   1.000
_cell.length_b   1.000
_cell.length_c   1.000
_cell.angle_alpha   90.00
_cell.angle_beta   90.00
_cell.angle_gamma   90.00
#
_symmetry.space_group_name_H-M   'P 1'
#
loop_
_entity.id
_entity.type
_entity.pdbx_description
1 polymer ?
#
loop_
_entity_poly.entity_id
_entity_poly.type
_entity_poly.pdbx_seq_one_letter_code
_entity_poly.pdbx_strand_id
1 'polypeptide(L)'
;ILKVERTIINLMQRTSGIATQTNKLVKKVGKNVLVVPTRKTQWGLVDKKAVTLGGGGTHRLGLYDWILIKDNHIKLSDPKSYVISPKSFWEIECKTKSQVLKYVKQKPDAIMFDNFKPESIKKIIKQIGKTNIIFEASGNITEKNITSYAKSGVNVISLGSLTHSVKSLDISLDII
;
A
#
# COMPACT_ATOMS: atom_id res chain seq x y z
N ILE A 1 9.25 -34.16 -13.28
CA ILE A 1 8.80 -32.84 -13.77
C ILE A 1 7.27 -32.80 -13.73
N LEU A 2 6.54 -33.70 -14.41
CA LEU A 2 5.08 -33.66 -14.55
C LEU A 2 4.31 -33.70 -13.22
N LYS A 3 4.84 -34.31 -12.15
CA LYS A 3 4.17 -34.38 -10.83
C LYS A 3 4.06 -33.01 -10.13
N VAL A 4 4.95 -32.07 -10.43
CA VAL A 4 5.01 -30.76 -9.77
C VAL A 4 4.73 -29.59 -10.72
N GLU A 5 4.62 -29.88 -12.02
CA GLU A 5 4.43 -28.91 -13.08
C GLU A 5 3.30 -27.94 -12.76
N ARG A 6 2.10 -28.44 -12.51
CA ARG A 6 0.91 -27.60 -12.31
C ARG A 6 1.07 -26.66 -11.10
N THR A 7 1.67 -27.14 -10.02
CA THR A 7 1.91 -26.32 -8.82
C THR A 7 2.87 -25.18 -9.12
N ILE A 8 3.97 -25.46 -9.84
CA ILE A 8 4.96 -24.44 -10.21
C ILE A 8 4.34 -23.43 -11.17
N ILE A 9 3.61 -23.90 -12.19
CA ILE A 9 2.96 -23.02 -13.18
C ILE A 9 1.93 -22.12 -12.49
N ASN A 10 1.10 -22.64 -11.60
CA ASN A 10 0.13 -21.81 -10.86
C ASN A 10 0.82 -20.71 -10.02
N LEU A 11 1.95 -21.04 -9.39
CA LEU A 11 2.75 -20.05 -8.66
C LEU A 11 3.32 -18.98 -9.61
N MET A 12 3.88 -19.40 -10.74
CA MET A 12 4.41 -18.49 -11.76
C MET A 12 3.31 -17.60 -12.35
N GLN A 13 2.17 -18.15 -12.71
CA GLN A 13 1.02 -17.41 -13.26
C GLN A 13 0.59 -16.30 -12.31
N ARG A 14 0.41 -16.60 -11.01
CA ARG A 14 0.01 -15.64 -10.01
C ARG A 14 1.07 -14.56 -9.77
N THR A 15 2.30 -14.96 -9.49
CA THR A 15 3.38 -14.02 -9.15
C THR A 15 3.74 -13.13 -10.34
N SER A 16 3.76 -13.68 -11.55
CA SER A 16 3.98 -12.90 -12.78
C SER A 16 2.82 -11.91 -13.02
N GLY A 17 1.58 -12.30 -12.76
CA GLY A 17 0.43 -11.41 -12.85
C GLY A 17 0.54 -10.23 -11.89
N ILE A 18 0.93 -10.47 -10.64
CA ILE A 18 1.16 -9.42 -9.62
C ILE A 18 2.30 -8.49 -10.07
N ALA A 19 3.45 -9.06 -10.45
CA ALA A 19 4.61 -8.27 -10.88
C ALA A 19 4.30 -7.41 -12.11
N THR A 20 3.62 -7.96 -13.10
CA THR A 20 3.21 -7.25 -14.32
C THR A 20 2.27 -6.10 -14.02
N GLN A 21 1.23 -6.34 -13.21
CA GLN A 21 0.29 -5.29 -12.83
C GLN A 21 0.98 -4.21 -11.99
N THR A 22 1.85 -4.59 -11.06
CA THR A 22 2.63 -3.64 -10.26
C THR A 22 3.50 -2.76 -11.16
N ASN A 23 4.25 -3.35 -12.08
CA ASN A 23 5.12 -2.61 -13.00
C ASN A 23 4.33 -1.59 -13.83
N LYS A 24 3.14 -1.98 -14.32
CA LYS A 24 2.25 -1.08 -15.04
C LYS A 24 1.83 0.13 -14.19
N LEU A 25 1.50 -0.08 -12.92
CA LEU A 25 1.10 0.99 -12.00
C LEU A 25 2.29 1.88 -11.62
N VAL A 26 3.45 1.30 -11.32
CA VAL A 26 4.69 2.03 -11.02
C VAL A 26 5.07 2.97 -12.18
N LYS A 27 5.01 2.49 -13.42
CA LYS A 27 5.26 3.33 -14.60
C LYS A 27 4.26 4.50 -14.72
N LYS A 28 3.00 4.30 -14.32
CA LYS A 28 1.96 5.35 -14.37
C LYS A 28 2.15 6.45 -13.31
N VAL A 29 2.63 6.11 -12.12
CA VAL A 29 2.81 7.09 -11.03
C VAL A 29 4.17 7.81 -11.10
N GLY A 30 5.14 7.21 -11.79
CA GLY A 30 6.50 7.74 -11.88
C GLY A 30 7.34 7.49 -10.62
N LYS A 31 8.55 8.07 -10.59
CA LYS A 31 9.58 7.75 -9.59
C LYS A 31 9.34 8.34 -8.19
N ASN A 32 8.45 9.33 -8.07
CA ASN A 32 8.26 10.08 -6.82
C ASN A 32 7.23 9.48 -5.88
N VAL A 33 6.52 8.42 -6.30
CA VAL A 33 5.45 7.78 -5.53
C VAL A 33 5.68 6.28 -5.49
N LEU A 34 5.73 5.73 -4.29
CA LEU A 34 5.89 4.29 -4.08
C LEU A 34 4.52 3.59 -4.17
N VAL A 35 4.41 2.59 -5.02
CA VAL A 35 3.24 1.70 -5.11
C VAL A 35 3.45 0.50 -4.21
N VAL A 36 2.51 0.20 -3.32
CA VAL A 36 2.60 -0.90 -2.36
C VAL A 36 1.30 -1.73 -2.30
N PRO A 37 1.36 -3.00 -1.91
CA PRO A 37 0.17 -3.80 -1.61
C PRO A 37 -0.31 -3.51 -0.18
N THR A 38 -1.49 -4.02 0.15
CA THR A 38 -1.95 -4.06 1.55
C THR A 38 -1.64 -5.44 2.18
N ARG A 39 -2.11 -5.67 3.42
CA ARG A 39 -2.10 -7.00 4.05
C ARG A 39 -3.26 -7.91 3.60
N LYS A 40 -4.14 -7.46 2.71
CA LYS A 40 -5.16 -8.28 2.08
C LYS A 40 -4.51 -9.14 0.98
N THR A 41 -3.94 -10.26 1.36
CA THR A 41 -3.17 -11.15 0.48
C THR A 41 -3.54 -12.60 0.77
N GLN A 42 -3.52 -13.45 -0.24
CA GLN A 42 -3.75 -14.89 -0.11
C GLN A 42 -2.47 -15.66 0.25
N TRP A 43 -1.33 -15.25 -0.32
CA TRP A 43 -0.06 -15.96 -0.20
C TRP A 43 1.02 -15.14 0.55
N GLY A 44 0.60 -14.17 1.36
CA GLY A 44 1.45 -13.44 2.28
C GLY A 44 2.72 -12.87 1.63
N LEU A 45 3.86 -13.34 2.08
CA LEU A 45 5.17 -12.84 1.64
C LEU A 45 5.46 -13.11 0.16
N VAL A 46 4.92 -14.20 -0.42
CA VAL A 46 5.09 -14.51 -1.84
C VAL A 46 4.47 -13.44 -2.72
N ASP A 47 3.24 -13.03 -2.42
CA ASP A 47 2.57 -11.94 -3.14
C ASP A 47 3.35 -10.62 -3.01
N LYS A 48 3.84 -10.32 -1.79
CA LYS A 48 4.63 -9.10 -1.55
C LYS A 48 5.97 -9.11 -2.29
N LYS A 49 6.63 -10.28 -2.36
CA LYS A 49 7.83 -10.44 -3.17
C LYS A 49 7.55 -10.20 -4.66
N ALA A 50 6.42 -10.69 -5.18
CA ALA A 50 6.02 -10.43 -6.55
C ALA A 50 5.79 -8.93 -6.82
N VAL A 51 5.21 -8.18 -5.86
CA VAL A 51 5.08 -6.73 -5.96
C VAL A 51 6.46 -6.04 -6.04
N THR A 52 7.45 -6.46 -5.23
CA THR A 52 8.80 -5.88 -5.32
C THR A 52 9.49 -6.18 -6.64
N LEU A 53 9.29 -7.36 -7.19
CA LEU A 53 9.80 -7.71 -8.53
C LEU A 53 9.17 -6.85 -9.63
N GLY A 54 7.94 -6.37 -9.44
CA GLY A 54 7.28 -5.40 -10.31
C GLY A 54 7.74 -3.95 -10.11
N GLY A 55 8.66 -3.67 -9.17
CA GLY A 55 9.17 -2.33 -8.87
C GLY A 55 8.40 -1.60 -7.78
N GLY A 56 7.45 -2.25 -7.11
CA GLY A 56 6.74 -1.71 -5.95
C GLY A 56 7.46 -1.99 -4.63
N GLY A 57 6.91 -1.47 -3.53
CA GLY A 57 7.35 -1.77 -2.17
C GLY A 57 6.49 -2.83 -1.50
N THR A 58 6.89 -3.28 -0.32
CA THR A 58 6.18 -4.33 0.43
C THR A 58 5.04 -3.82 1.30
N HIS A 59 5.08 -2.53 1.71
CA HIS A 59 4.39 -2.08 2.91
C HIS A 59 4.77 -2.99 4.10
N ARG A 60 4.16 -2.86 5.29
CA ARG A 60 4.49 -3.75 6.40
C ARG A 60 4.21 -5.22 6.05
N LEU A 61 5.14 -6.09 6.41
CA LEU A 61 5.04 -7.53 6.18
C LEU A 61 4.08 -8.19 7.16
N GLY A 62 4.10 -7.73 8.42
CA GLY A 62 3.26 -8.22 9.49
C GLY A 62 3.01 -7.16 10.56
N LEU A 63 2.42 -7.57 11.69
CA LEU A 63 2.17 -6.67 12.84
C LEU A 63 3.46 -6.33 13.60
N TYR A 64 4.49 -7.13 13.42
CA TYR A 64 5.80 -6.99 14.04
C TYR A 64 6.72 -5.97 13.36
N ASP A 65 6.36 -5.51 12.15
CA ASP A 65 7.21 -4.68 11.31
C ASP A 65 7.13 -3.21 11.74
N TRP A 66 5.93 -2.65 11.69
CA TRP A 66 5.64 -1.33 12.28
C TRP A 66 4.17 -1.19 12.68
N ILE A 67 3.89 -0.15 13.46
CA ILE A 67 2.58 0.12 14.03
C ILE A 67 1.70 0.83 12.98
N LEU A 68 0.52 0.27 12.67
CA LEU A 68 -0.52 0.95 11.92
C LEU A 68 -1.77 1.07 12.78
N ILE A 69 -2.07 2.27 13.20
CA ILE A 69 -3.21 2.62 14.04
C ILE A 69 -4.41 2.87 13.13
N LYS A 70 -5.49 2.13 13.37
CA LYS A 70 -6.73 2.18 12.61
C LYS A 70 -7.88 2.73 13.46
N ASP A 71 -9.01 2.99 12.80
CA ASP A 71 -10.23 3.51 13.44
C ASP A 71 -10.66 2.71 14.68
N ASN A 72 -10.56 1.37 14.65
CA ASN A 72 -10.89 0.54 15.79
C ASN A 72 -9.93 0.75 16.99
N HIS A 73 -8.64 0.96 16.71
CA HIS A 73 -7.68 1.31 17.76
C HIS A 73 -8.02 2.68 18.38
N ILE A 74 -8.33 3.67 17.54
CA ILE A 74 -8.67 5.02 17.97
C ILE A 74 -9.94 5.05 18.85
N LYS A 75 -10.89 4.14 18.61
CA LYS A 75 -12.11 4.01 19.43
C LYS A 75 -11.84 3.41 20.81
N LEU A 76 -10.79 2.59 20.93
CA LEU A 76 -10.47 1.88 22.17
C LEU A 76 -9.55 2.69 23.08
N SER A 77 -8.62 3.49 22.53
CA SER A 77 -7.59 4.16 23.31
C SER A 77 -6.98 5.35 22.53
N ASP A 78 -6.22 6.19 23.22
CA ASP A 78 -5.42 7.23 22.58
C ASP A 78 -4.37 6.58 21.64
N PRO A 79 -4.20 7.07 20.40
CA PRO A 79 -3.23 6.52 19.47
C PRO A 79 -1.81 6.37 20.02
N LYS A 80 -1.36 7.31 20.84
CA LYS A 80 -0.02 7.26 21.41
C LYS A 80 0.20 6.09 22.38
N SER A 81 -0.85 5.55 22.96
CA SER A 81 -0.74 4.38 23.87
C SER A 81 -0.28 3.11 23.15
N TYR A 82 -0.43 3.05 21.81
CA TYR A 82 0.05 1.93 21.00
C TYR A 82 1.52 2.06 20.58
N VAL A 83 2.13 3.22 20.77
CA VAL A 83 3.54 3.47 20.41
C VAL A 83 4.42 3.05 21.57
N ILE A 84 4.88 1.80 21.52
CA ILE A 84 5.62 1.14 22.60
C ILE A 84 7.03 1.70 22.79
N SER A 85 7.62 2.26 21.73
CA SER A 85 8.99 2.80 21.76
C SER A 85 9.07 4.06 20.91
N PRO A 86 9.83 5.08 21.34
CA PRO A 86 10.09 6.30 20.54
C PRO A 86 10.78 6.01 19.19
N LYS A 87 11.39 4.84 19.04
CA LYS A 87 12.04 4.39 17.80
C LYS A 87 11.12 3.59 16.89
N SER A 88 9.90 3.25 17.34
CA SER A 88 8.95 2.49 16.53
C SER A 88 8.37 3.39 15.45
N PHE A 89 8.51 2.98 14.19
CA PHE A 89 7.78 3.61 13.09
C PHE A 89 6.28 3.41 13.30
N TRP A 90 5.50 4.49 13.25
CA TRP A 90 4.07 4.41 13.39
C TRP A 90 3.32 5.25 12.38
N GLU A 91 2.29 4.64 11.85
CA GLU A 91 1.38 5.18 10.87
C GLU A 91 -0.03 5.25 11.43
N ILE A 92 -0.80 6.26 11.05
CA ILE A 92 -2.20 6.39 11.45
C ILE A 92 -3.12 6.56 10.24
N GLU A 93 -4.17 5.72 10.20
CA GLU A 93 -5.22 5.76 9.19
C GLU A 93 -6.26 6.81 9.57
N CYS A 94 -6.50 7.77 8.68
CA CYS A 94 -7.45 8.86 8.85
C CYS A 94 -8.56 8.80 7.80
N LYS A 95 -9.82 8.98 8.22
CA LYS A 95 -11.00 9.00 7.36
C LYS A 95 -11.56 10.40 7.13
N THR A 96 -11.14 11.38 7.92
CA THR A 96 -11.61 12.76 7.83
C THR A 96 -10.47 13.76 7.89
N LYS A 97 -10.68 14.95 7.28
CA LYS A 97 -9.73 16.07 7.35
C LYS A 97 -9.42 16.46 8.80
N SER A 98 -10.42 16.45 9.67
CA SER A 98 -10.28 16.79 11.08
C SER A 98 -9.33 15.83 11.79
N GLN A 99 -9.42 14.51 11.53
CA GLN A 99 -8.46 13.52 12.04
C GLN A 99 -7.04 13.80 11.55
N VAL A 100 -6.85 14.05 10.24
CA VAL A 100 -5.53 14.37 9.69
C VAL A 100 -4.92 15.57 10.42
N LEU A 101 -5.64 16.69 10.54
CA LEU A 101 -5.14 17.90 11.18
C LEU A 101 -4.90 17.74 12.69
N LYS A 102 -5.66 16.86 13.36
CA LYS A 102 -5.43 16.47 14.74
C LYS A 102 -4.11 15.69 14.88
N TYR A 103 -3.93 14.64 14.06
CA TYR A 103 -2.82 13.71 14.22
C TYR A 103 -1.48 14.21 13.66
N VAL A 104 -1.48 15.11 12.67
CA VAL A 104 -0.25 15.82 12.26
C VAL A 104 0.47 16.45 13.44
N LYS A 105 -0.26 16.99 14.43
CA LYS A 105 0.31 17.59 15.65
C LYS A 105 1.01 16.57 16.56
N GLN A 106 0.68 15.29 16.42
CA GLN A 106 1.30 14.19 17.17
C GLN A 106 2.58 13.67 16.52
N LYS A 107 2.90 14.17 15.31
CA LYS A 107 4.10 13.84 14.53
C LYS A 107 4.27 12.32 14.31
N PRO A 108 3.28 11.63 13.70
CA PRO A 108 3.50 10.26 13.24
C PRO A 108 4.55 10.24 12.14
N ASP A 109 5.13 9.06 11.89
CA ASP A 109 6.02 8.88 10.74
C ASP A 109 5.23 8.89 9.42
N ALA A 110 3.99 8.34 9.44
CA ALA A 110 3.11 8.35 8.28
C ALA A 110 1.64 8.62 8.64
N ILE A 111 0.92 9.24 7.71
CA ILE A 111 -0.54 9.41 7.75
C ILE A 111 -1.13 8.80 6.49
N MET A 112 -2.04 7.83 6.67
CA MET A 112 -2.79 7.22 5.58
C MET A 112 -4.14 7.92 5.43
N PHE A 113 -4.40 8.40 4.22
CA PHE A 113 -5.70 8.92 3.79
C PHE A 113 -6.56 7.75 3.30
N ASP A 114 -7.51 7.32 4.12
CA ASP A 114 -8.42 6.21 3.77
C ASP A 114 -9.65 6.73 3.03
N ASN A 115 -9.79 6.36 1.77
CA ASN A 115 -10.91 6.73 0.88
C ASN A 115 -11.10 8.24 0.63
N PHE A 116 -10.05 9.05 0.72
CA PHE A 116 -10.11 10.45 0.33
C PHE A 116 -10.09 10.62 -1.19
N LYS A 117 -10.71 11.69 -1.69
CA LYS A 117 -10.54 12.13 -3.08
C LYS A 117 -9.17 12.81 -3.27
N PRO A 118 -8.50 12.66 -4.44
CA PRO A 118 -7.18 13.26 -4.70
C PRO A 118 -7.13 14.77 -4.45
N GLU A 119 -8.19 15.49 -4.84
CA GLU A 119 -8.28 16.94 -4.67
C GLU A 119 -8.34 17.36 -3.20
N SER A 120 -8.99 16.54 -2.37
CA SER A 120 -9.06 16.76 -0.92
C SER A 120 -7.70 16.52 -0.28
N ILE A 121 -6.99 15.45 -0.66
CA ILE A 121 -5.63 15.16 -0.20
C ILE A 121 -4.71 16.34 -0.54
N LYS A 122 -4.72 16.80 -1.79
CA LYS A 122 -3.90 17.93 -2.26
C LYS A 122 -4.12 19.20 -1.44
N LYS A 123 -5.39 19.53 -1.14
CA LYS A 123 -5.73 20.70 -0.31
C LYS A 123 -5.25 20.54 1.12
N ILE A 124 -5.36 19.35 1.71
CA ILE A 124 -4.93 19.07 3.08
C ILE A 124 -3.41 19.14 3.18
N ILE A 125 -2.67 18.47 2.28
CA ILE A 125 -1.20 18.51 2.26
C ILE A 125 -0.70 19.95 2.09
N LYS A 126 -1.32 20.74 1.20
CA LYS A 126 -0.99 22.17 1.05
C LYS A 126 -1.22 22.96 2.34
N GLN A 127 -2.29 22.67 3.07
CA GLN A 127 -2.61 23.33 4.35
C GLN A 127 -1.60 22.95 5.45
N ILE A 128 -1.13 21.70 5.49
CA ILE A 128 -0.13 21.22 6.46
C ILE A 128 1.23 21.90 6.21
N GLY A 129 1.58 22.10 4.95
CA GLY A 129 2.86 22.70 4.57
C GLY A 129 4.03 21.71 4.66
N LYS A 130 5.24 22.22 4.87
CA LYS A 130 6.48 21.42 4.91
C LYS A 130 6.51 20.54 6.16
N THR A 131 6.71 19.25 5.97
CA THR A 131 6.76 18.23 7.03
C THR A 131 7.61 17.04 6.60
N ASN A 132 8.09 16.24 7.57
CA ASN A 132 8.76 14.97 7.31
C ASN A 132 7.78 13.78 7.34
N ILE A 133 6.49 14.02 7.57
CA ILE A 133 5.47 12.96 7.62
C ILE A 133 5.28 12.39 6.21
N ILE A 134 5.32 11.07 6.10
CA ILE A 134 4.99 10.34 4.88
C ILE A 134 3.46 10.34 4.71
N PHE A 135 3.00 10.75 3.53
CA PHE A 135 1.58 10.69 3.20
C PHE A 135 1.29 9.50 2.31
N GLU A 136 0.37 8.65 2.77
CA GLU A 136 -0.12 7.50 2.02
C GLU A 136 -1.57 7.70 1.60
N ALA A 137 -1.93 7.33 0.36
CA ALA A 137 -3.30 7.21 -0.09
C ALA A 137 -3.72 5.75 -0.18
N SER A 138 -4.88 5.43 0.37
CA SER A 138 -5.47 4.09 0.36
C SER A 138 -6.98 4.14 0.11
N GLY A 139 -7.54 3.02 -0.36
CA GLY A 139 -8.98 2.83 -0.57
C GLY A 139 -9.47 3.25 -1.97
N ASN A 140 -10.17 2.32 -2.63
CA ASN A 140 -10.79 2.51 -3.96
C ASN A 140 -9.87 3.05 -5.07
N ILE A 141 -8.56 2.84 -4.93
CA ILE A 141 -7.58 3.23 -5.94
C ILE A 141 -7.47 2.12 -6.99
N THR A 142 -7.54 2.54 -8.24
CA THR A 142 -7.54 1.67 -9.41
C THR A 142 -6.52 2.16 -10.43
N GLU A 143 -6.24 1.37 -11.45
CA GLU A 143 -5.39 1.79 -12.57
C GLU A 143 -5.90 3.06 -13.28
N LYS A 144 -7.23 3.30 -13.28
CA LYS A 144 -7.85 4.45 -13.95
C LYS A 144 -7.60 5.76 -13.21
N ASN A 145 -7.56 5.73 -11.87
CA ASN A 145 -7.48 6.95 -11.04
C ASN A 145 -6.13 7.14 -10.32
N ILE A 146 -5.23 6.15 -10.34
CA ILE A 146 -3.95 6.19 -9.60
C ILE A 146 -3.10 7.42 -9.92
N THR A 147 -3.09 7.88 -11.17
CA THR A 147 -2.33 9.06 -11.58
C THR A 147 -2.82 10.34 -10.89
N SER A 148 -4.12 10.45 -10.63
CA SER A 148 -4.69 11.59 -9.89
C SER A 148 -4.22 11.57 -8.44
N TYR A 149 -4.15 10.39 -7.82
CA TYR A 149 -3.59 10.24 -6.48
C TYR A 149 -2.09 10.56 -6.45
N ALA A 150 -1.30 10.08 -7.41
CA ALA A 150 0.11 10.41 -7.51
C ALA A 150 0.37 11.93 -7.61
N LYS A 151 -0.53 12.67 -8.29
CA LYS A 151 -0.47 14.13 -8.42
C LYS A 151 -1.02 14.90 -7.20
N SER A 152 -1.55 14.22 -6.19
CA SER A 152 -2.10 14.86 -4.99
C SER A 152 -1.05 15.26 -3.96
N GLY A 153 0.19 14.81 -4.11
CA GLY A 153 1.30 15.09 -3.21
C GLY A 153 1.59 13.98 -2.19
N VAL A 154 1.00 12.78 -2.37
CA VAL A 154 1.33 11.63 -1.53
C VAL A 154 2.66 11.00 -1.92
N ASN A 155 3.31 10.36 -0.96
CA ASN A 155 4.57 9.63 -1.13
C ASN A 155 4.31 8.14 -1.47
N VAL A 156 3.20 7.60 -0.96
CA VAL A 156 2.88 6.18 -1.07
C VAL A 156 1.43 6.01 -1.53
N ILE A 157 1.18 5.01 -2.37
CA ILE A 157 -0.16 4.58 -2.77
C ILE A 157 -0.28 3.09 -2.49
N SER A 158 -1.22 2.70 -1.62
CA SER A 158 -1.49 1.30 -1.32
C SER A 158 -2.74 0.79 -2.03
N LEU A 159 -2.59 -0.35 -2.70
CA LEU A 159 -3.67 -1.02 -3.44
C LEU A 159 -3.84 -2.47 -2.97
N GLY A 160 -5.00 -2.75 -2.37
CA GLY A 160 -5.36 -4.12 -2.00
C GLY A 160 -5.53 -5.03 -3.22
N SER A 161 -5.99 -4.48 -4.35
CA SER A 161 -6.22 -5.24 -5.59
C SER A 161 -4.97 -5.90 -6.17
N LEU A 162 -3.77 -5.41 -5.83
CA LEU A 162 -2.51 -6.06 -6.24
C LEU A 162 -2.38 -7.48 -5.73
N THR A 163 -2.97 -7.79 -4.57
CA THR A 163 -2.77 -9.08 -3.90
C THR A 163 -4.06 -9.84 -3.59
N HIS A 164 -5.21 -9.15 -3.41
CA HIS A 164 -6.48 -9.85 -3.18
C HIS A 164 -7.29 -10.14 -4.45
N SER A 165 -7.04 -9.41 -5.56
CA SER A 165 -7.79 -9.57 -6.84
C SER A 165 -6.81 -9.72 -8.01
N VAL A 166 -5.91 -10.69 -7.90
CA VAL A 166 -4.84 -10.91 -8.87
C VAL A 166 -5.41 -11.47 -10.17
N LYS A 167 -5.04 -10.85 -11.28
CA LYS A 167 -5.21 -11.41 -12.61
C LYS A 167 -3.94 -12.17 -12.98
N SER A 168 -3.97 -13.50 -12.85
CA SER A 168 -2.87 -14.37 -13.24
C SER A 168 -2.58 -14.29 -14.73
N LEU A 169 -1.32 -14.50 -15.12
CA LEU A 169 -0.95 -14.69 -16.53
C LEU A 169 -1.30 -16.12 -16.95
N ASP A 170 -1.65 -16.31 -18.21
CA ASP A 170 -1.81 -17.65 -18.77
C ASP A 170 -0.44 -18.17 -19.21
N ILE A 171 -0.01 -19.26 -18.57
CA ILE A 171 1.29 -19.91 -18.80
C ILE A 171 1.05 -21.40 -18.92
N SER A 172 1.57 -22.04 -19.95
CA SER A 172 1.58 -23.48 -20.17
C SER A 172 3.00 -24.02 -20.25
N LEU A 173 3.15 -25.33 -20.11
CA LEU A 173 4.38 -26.07 -20.36
C LEU A 173 4.11 -27.14 -21.39
N ASP A 174 4.87 -27.15 -22.46
CA ASP A 174 4.85 -28.16 -23.49
C ASP A 174 6.20 -28.91 -23.51
N ILE A 175 6.15 -30.22 -23.67
CA ILE A 175 7.34 -31.04 -23.86
C ILE A 175 7.51 -31.23 -25.36
N ILE A 176 8.65 -30.78 -25.88
CA ILE A 176 9.01 -30.90 -27.29
C ILE A 176 9.88 -32.12 -27.49
#